data_8cd8fff336953b2b8760859b959a64e2
#
_entry.id   8cd8fff336953b2b8760859b959a64e2
#
_cell.length_a   1.000
_cell.length_b   1.000
_cell.length_c   1.000
_cell.angle_alpha   90.00
_cell.angle_beta   90.00
_cell.angle_gamma   90.00
#
_symmetry.space_group_name_H-M   'P 1'
#
loop_
_entity.id
_entity.type
_entity.pdbx_description
1 polymer ?
#
loop_
_entity_poly.entity_id
_entity_poly.type
_entity_poly.pdbx_seq_one_letter_code
_entity_poly.pdbx_strand_id
1 'polypeptide(L)'
;MDKIQLNTDIRECRFLEDEQVWEVTLEHLMTGVGDLSEHDRAQRIKENGRASVYVSEEKIRAKVLVSCVGGLVEPRVWPENVPGKDKFQGEIFHSARWRYDVDLKDKDVVVVGTGCSAAQFVPQLTKKYGAKSVTQLMRSPPWVVPRMVALGGDQGWEKWSPWLNTHIPGFGKAIRYSIACMAEYDWRLFGSEDYHEKERNKVEVQLLAHMKKTVPKKYHEILTPDYGVGCKRRIFDATWFPGLNDSNIELTTLPLTSISEKSVTLGPGRTYPDPKDTNSSAPTHEVTIPADVIILANGFDVTKWLHPLEIHGRGGKKLHDVFDERGGAQMYMGTALDGFPNFFTIFGPNTATGHSSVILASENMVNMSLQFIGPIINGDVDIVEIKKEAELEWTRDTQAALKKRVWNTGGCRSWYQTEAGWNSTVYPYTQIWFGLRCMFPTWSDWDIKYTRKGLVKKTATKTLRTLAIIATIVGIVRLRRNTANRSLRNILEEYTRLALLKGSILLEAAGSKV
;
A
#
# COMPACT_ATOMS: atom_id res chain seq x y z
N MET A 1 7.85 21.95 12.72
CA MET A 1 6.52 21.81 12.10
C MET A 1 6.25 22.86 11.02
N ASP A 2 7.11 23.82 10.86
CA ASP A 2 7.08 24.92 9.88
C ASP A 2 7.06 24.49 8.38
N LYS A 3 7.31 23.20 8.10
CA LYS A 3 7.31 22.61 6.74
C LYS A 3 6.09 21.70 6.47
N ILE A 4 5.17 21.60 7.42
CA ILE A 4 3.95 20.80 7.28
C ILE A 4 2.76 21.76 7.35
N GLN A 5 1.97 21.77 6.29
CA GLN A 5 0.77 22.58 6.19
C GLN A 5 -0.45 21.67 6.33
N LEU A 6 -1.18 21.85 7.41
CA LEU A 6 -2.41 21.11 7.71
C LEU A 6 -3.65 21.85 7.19
N ASN A 7 -4.79 21.17 7.15
CA ASN A 7 -6.06 21.73 6.64
C ASN A 7 -5.91 22.35 5.25
N THR A 8 -5.19 21.67 4.37
CA THR A 8 -4.89 22.15 3.02
C THR A 8 -5.11 21.03 2.04
N ASP A 9 -5.97 21.26 1.07
CA ASP A 9 -6.15 20.40 -0.08
C ASP A 9 -5.27 20.85 -1.24
N ILE A 10 -4.81 19.91 -2.04
CA ILE A 10 -4.16 20.20 -3.31
C ILE A 10 -5.23 20.04 -4.39
N ARG A 11 -5.55 21.12 -5.08
CA ARG A 11 -6.55 21.13 -6.13
C ARG A 11 -5.98 20.70 -7.48
N GLU A 12 -4.88 21.34 -7.86
CA GLU A 12 -4.27 21.20 -9.17
C GLU A 12 -2.75 21.26 -9.08
N CYS A 13 -2.10 20.43 -9.88
CA CYS A 13 -0.65 20.49 -10.13
C CYS A 13 -0.44 20.63 -11.64
N ARG A 14 0.24 21.69 -12.08
CA ARG A 14 0.49 21.96 -13.51
C ARG A 14 1.98 22.12 -13.77
N PHE A 15 2.51 21.38 -14.72
CA PHE A 15 3.89 21.54 -15.15
C PHE A 15 4.03 22.75 -16.09
N LEU A 16 4.84 23.71 -15.72
CA LEU A 16 5.17 24.89 -16.52
C LEU A 16 6.43 24.62 -17.35
N GLU A 17 6.25 24.40 -18.66
CA GLU A 17 7.35 23.95 -19.54
C GLU A 17 8.45 25.01 -19.67
N ASP A 18 8.10 26.29 -19.76
CA ASP A 18 9.05 27.40 -19.94
C ASP A 18 9.98 27.54 -18.72
N GLU A 19 9.44 27.32 -17.52
CA GLU A 19 10.19 27.43 -16.27
C GLU A 19 10.72 26.08 -15.76
N GLN A 20 10.21 24.97 -16.31
CA GLN A 20 10.52 23.58 -15.91
C GLN A 20 10.26 23.32 -14.41
N VAL A 21 9.14 23.81 -13.93
CA VAL A 21 8.68 23.66 -12.54
C VAL A 21 7.22 23.28 -12.49
N TRP A 22 6.80 22.73 -11.38
CA TRP A 22 5.39 22.51 -11.05
C TRP A 22 4.81 23.73 -10.36
N GLU A 23 3.68 24.22 -10.84
CA GLU A 23 2.79 25.12 -10.12
C GLU A 23 1.73 24.29 -9.43
N VAL A 24 1.62 24.45 -8.12
CA VAL A 24 0.69 23.69 -7.26
C VAL A 24 -0.29 24.66 -6.65
N THR A 25 -1.58 24.44 -6.90
CA THR A 25 -2.68 25.23 -6.33
C THR A 25 -3.15 24.53 -5.05
N LEU A 26 -2.99 25.23 -3.94
CA LEU A 26 -3.38 24.83 -2.60
C LEU A 26 -4.68 25.53 -2.21
N GLU A 27 -5.57 24.81 -1.55
CA GLU A 27 -6.82 25.34 -1.01
C GLU A 27 -6.90 25.09 0.48
N HIS A 28 -6.99 26.18 1.25
CA HIS A 28 -7.05 26.09 2.70
C HIS A 28 -8.47 25.81 3.17
N LEU A 29 -8.64 24.72 3.90
CA LEU A 29 -9.93 24.29 4.41
C LEU A 29 -10.40 25.14 5.58
N MET A 30 -11.69 25.38 5.63
CA MET A 30 -12.34 25.90 6.82
C MET A 30 -12.20 24.92 7.99
N THR A 31 -12.06 25.44 9.19
CA THR A 31 -11.95 24.63 10.42
C THR A 31 -13.15 23.67 10.56
N GLY A 32 -12.88 22.41 10.84
CA GLY A 32 -13.90 21.36 11.01
C GLY A 32 -14.40 20.70 9.72
N VAL A 33 -13.89 21.12 8.54
CA VAL A 33 -14.28 20.53 7.24
C VAL A 33 -13.28 19.46 6.77
N GLY A 34 -12.11 19.37 7.38
CA GLY A 34 -11.05 18.44 6.98
C GLY A 34 -11.44 16.96 7.04
N ASP A 35 -12.36 16.59 7.92
CA ASP A 35 -12.81 15.21 8.10
C ASP A 35 -13.95 14.78 7.15
N LEU A 36 -14.52 15.72 6.39
CA LEU A 36 -15.53 15.41 5.39
C LEU A 36 -14.92 14.64 4.21
N SER A 37 -15.70 13.72 3.64
CA SER A 37 -15.34 13.08 2.38
C SER A 37 -15.35 14.09 1.22
N GLU A 38 -14.72 13.77 0.11
CA GLU A 38 -14.81 14.60 -1.10
C GLU A 38 -16.27 14.79 -1.55
N HIS A 39 -17.04 13.71 -1.52
CA HIS A 39 -18.46 13.76 -1.86
C HIS A 39 -19.23 14.74 -0.96
N ASP A 40 -19.02 14.69 0.37
CA ASP A 40 -19.70 15.57 1.32
C ASP A 40 -19.25 17.03 1.15
N ARG A 41 -17.96 17.27 0.85
CA ARG A 41 -17.45 18.61 0.53
C ARG A 41 -18.07 19.14 -0.76
N ALA A 42 -18.15 18.31 -1.82
CA ALA A 42 -18.77 18.69 -3.08
C ALA A 42 -20.25 19.02 -2.89
N GLN A 43 -20.99 18.22 -2.11
CA GLN A 43 -22.38 18.50 -1.77
C GLN A 43 -22.51 19.83 -0.99
N ARG A 44 -21.67 20.05 0.03
CA ARG A 44 -21.67 21.29 0.80
C ARG A 44 -21.37 22.52 -0.05
N ILE A 45 -20.44 22.39 -1.01
CA ILE A 45 -20.16 23.46 -1.99
C ILE A 45 -21.39 23.74 -2.85
N LYS A 46 -22.09 22.70 -3.33
CA LYS A 46 -23.30 22.84 -4.13
C LYS A 46 -24.44 23.54 -3.38
N GLU A 47 -24.59 23.24 -2.11
CA GLU A 47 -25.66 23.79 -1.26
C GLU A 47 -25.34 25.19 -0.72
N ASN A 48 -24.12 25.44 -0.28
CA ASN A 48 -23.74 26.62 0.50
C ASN A 48 -22.62 27.45 -0.14
N GLY A 49 -22.20 27.08 -1.36
CA GLY A 49 -21.12 27.77 -2.08
C GLY A 49 -19.71 27.38 -1.58
N ARG A 50 -18.70 27.72 -2.39
CA ARG A 50 -17.30 27.31 -2.18
C ARG A 50 -16.72 27.80 -0.85
N ALA A 51 -17.08 28.99 -0.40
CA ALA A 51 -16.63 29.57 0.86
C ALA A 51 -17.07 28.79 2.11
N SER A 52 -18.03 27.85 1.97
CA SER A 52 -18.44 26.96 3.06
C SER A 52 -17.40 25.86 3.35
N VAL A 53 -16.47 25.61 2.42
CA VAL A 53 -15.43 24.58 2.51
C VAL A 53 -14.04 25.18 2.52
N TYR A 54 -13.75 26.17 1.68
CA TYR A 54 -12.42 26.76 1.50
C TYR A 54 -12.40 28.24 1.88
N VAL A 55 -11.36 28.65 2.63
CA VAL A 55 -11.18 30.04 3.10
C VAL A 55 -10.25 30.84 2.20
N SER A 56 -9.30 30.20 1.54
CA SER A 56 -8.32 30.87 0.65
C SER A 56 -7.66 29.89 -0.31
N GLU A 57 -7.06 30.46 -1.37
CA GLU A 57 -6.25 29.74 -2.36
C GLU A 57 -4.82 30.31 -2.35
N GLU A 58 -3.83 29.45 -2.51
CA GLU A 58 -2.41 29.79 -2.63
C GLU A 58 -1.79 29.02 -3.79
N LYS A 59 -0.84 29.64 -4.50
CA LYS A 59 -0.05 28.97 -5.55
C LYS A 59 1.41 28.94 -5.16
N ILE A 60 1.99 27.75 -5.17
CA ILE A 60 3.42 27.55 -4.92
C ILE A 60 4.10 26.93 -6.14
N ARG A 61 5.42 27.13 -6.26
CA ARG A 61 6.23 26.56 -7.33
C ARG A 61 7.29 25.63 -6.77
N ALA A 62 7.43 24.45 -7.39
CA ALA A 62 8.37 23.42 -6.98
C ALA A 62 9.08 22.78 -8.17
N LYS A 63 10.36 22.48 -8.04
CA LYS A 63 11.13 21.73 -9.07
C LYS A 63 10.76 20.25 -9.13
N VAL A 64 10.29 19.70 -8.01
CA VAL A 64 9.93 18.30 -7.86
C VAL A 64 8.58 18.21 -7.15
N LEU A 65 7.73 17.36 -7.66
CA LEU A 65 6.45 17.00 -7.05
C LEU A 65 6.49 15.54 -6.63
N VAL A 66 6.21 15.26 -5.35
CA VAL A 66 6.14 13.90 -4.82
C VAL A 66 4.77 13.67 -4.20
N SER A 67 4.00 12.74 -4.78
CA SER A 67 2.71 12.34 -4.23
C SER A 67 2.88 11.11 -3.32
N CYS A 68 2.42 11.23 -2.09
CA CYS A 68 2.39 10.16 -1.09
C CYS A 68 0.96 9.79 -0.68
N VAL A 69 -0.02 10.12 -1.50
CA VAL A 69 -1.46 9.95 -1.20
C VAL A 69 -1.87 8.47 -1.20
N GLY A 70 -1.26 7.65 -2.07
CA GLY A 70 -1.62 6.24 -2.25
C GLY A 70 -2.95 6.04 -2.97
N GLY A 71 -3.53 4.83 -2.88
CA GLY A 71 -4.76 4.45 -3.58
C GLY A 71 -6.00 4.26 -2.69
N LEU A 72 -5.88 4.45 -1.36
CA LEU A 72 -6.99 4.27 -0.41
C LEU A 72 -7.45 5.64 0.13
N VAL A 73 -7.90 6.50 -0.76
CA VAL A 73 -8.22 7.90 -0.45
C VAL A 73 -9.71 8.10 -0.25
N GLU A 74 -10.50 7.71 -1.25
CA GLU A 74 -11.94 7.97 -1.23
C GLU A 74 -12.72 6.74 -0.78
N PRO A 75 -13.45 6.83 0.34
CA PRO A 75 -14.34 5.79 0.80
C PRO A 75 -15.47 5.56 -0.18
N ARG A 76 -15.90 4.31 -0.36
CA ARG A 76 -17.07 4.01 -1.17
C ARG A 76 -18.32 4.62 -0.53
N VAL A 77 -19.08 5.30 -1.35
CA VAL A 77 -20.36 5.89 -0.96
C VAL A 77 -21.42 4.82 -0.67
N TRP A 78 -22.56 5.26 -0.20
CA TRP A 78 -23.76 4.42 -0.02
C TRP A 78 -24.12 3.72 -1.34
N PRO A 79 -24.46 2.42 -1.32
CA PRO A 79 -24.92 1.71 -2.52
C PRO A 79 -26.23 2.30 -3.07
N GLU A 80 -26.19 2.81 -4.31
CA GLU A 80 -27.36 3.46 -4.95
C GLU A 80 -28.59 2.52 -5.06
N ASN A 81 -28.34 1.22 -5.14
CA ASN A 81 -29.39 0.21 -5.24
C ASN A 81 -30.09 -0.11 -3.91
N VAL A 82 -29.73 0.55 -2.81
CA VAL A 82 -30.37 0.38 -1.49
C VAL A 82 -31.16 1.65 -1.16
N PRO A 83 -32.49 1.65 -1.38
CA PRO A 83 -33.33 2.81 -1.12
C PRO A 83 -33.55 3.08 0.36
N GLY A 84 -33.95 4.31 0.68
CA GLY A 84 -34.39 4.70 2.01
C GLY A 84 -33.36 5.42 2.87
N LYS A 85 -32.14 5.69 2.34
CA LYS A 85 -31.10 6.43 3.07
C LYS A 85 -31.64 7.75 3.65
N ASP A 86 -32.37 8.52 2.83
CA ASP A 86 -32.87 9.85 3.21
C ASP A 86 -34.02 9.81 4.26
N LYS A 87 -34.60 8.63 4.51
CA LYS A 87 -35.64 8.42 5.53
C LYS A 87 -35.07 7.99 6.87
N PHE A 88 -33.83 7.54 6.89
CA PHE A 88 -33.20 7.03 8.11
C PHE A 88 -32.96 8.15 9.11
N GLN A 89 -33.46 7.96 10.32
CA GLN A 89 -33.35 8.92 11.42
C GLN A 89 -32.13 8.68 12.32
N GLY A 90 -31.38 7.61 12.09
CA GLY A 90 -30.15 7.29 12.79
C GLY A 90 -28.91 7.85 12.08
N GLU A 91 -27.75 7.44 12.54
CA GLU A 91 -26.46 7.89 12.00
C GLU A 91 -25.92 6.90 10.94
N ILE A 92 -25.44 7.43 9.82
CA ILE A 92 -24.74 6.65 8.77
C ILE A 92 -23.37 7.27 8.55
N PHE A 93 -22.31 6.49 8.74
CA PHE A 93 -20.95 6.94 8.42
C PHE A 93 -20.06 5.80 7.94
N HIS A 94 -18.99 6.16 7.25
CA HIS A 94 -18.00 5.19 6.79
C HIS A 94 -16.88 5.02 7.82
N SER A 95 -16.37 3.80 7.98
CA SER A 95 -15.32 3.47 8.95
C SER A 95 -14.01 4.25 8.73
N ALA A 96 -13.74 4.77 7.52
CA ALA A 96 -12.63 5.66 7.24
C ALA A 96 -12.88 7.13 7.65
N ARG A 97 -14.11 7.48 7.98
CA ARG A 97 -14.56 8.80 8.46
C ARG A 97 -15.32 8.59 9.77
N TRP A 98 -14.59 8.05 10.76
CA TRP A 98 -15.18 7.67 12.04
C TRP A 98 -15.75 8.87 12.79
N ARG A 99 -16.99 8.76 13.22
CA ARG A 99 -17.74 9.76 13.98
C ARG A 99 -17.56 9.53 15.47
N TYR A 100 -16.59 10.22 16.08
CA TYR A 100 -16.33 10.12 17.54
C TYR A 100 -17.38 10.79 18.40
N ASP A 101 -18.21 11.64 17.82
CA ASP A 101 -19.32 12.35 18.42
C ASP A 101 -20.60 11.50 18.51
N VAL A 102 -20.64 10.34 17.83
CA VAL A 102 -21.79 9.42 17.87
C VAL A 102 -21.66 8.46 19.06
N ASP A 103 -22.61 8.53 19.98
CA ASP A 103 -22.69 7.58 21.10
C ASP A 103 -23.28 6.25 20.60
N LEU A 104 -22.52 5.19 20.76
CA LEU A 104 -22.89 3.82 20.36
C LEU A 104 -23.46 2.99 21.52
N LYS A 105 -23.46 3.54 22.75
CA LYS A 105 -23.93 2.83 23.93
C LYS A 105 -25.45 2.53 23.82
N ASP A 106 -25.80 1.30 24.11
CA ASP A 106 -27.18 0.80 24.07
C ASP A 106 -27.86 0.91 22.68
N LYS A 107 -27.08 1.04 21.59
CA LYS A 107 -27.56 1.17 20.21
C LYS A 107 -27.55 -0.15 19.46
N ASP A 108 -28.52 -0.32 18.57
CA ASP A 108 -28.57 -1.36 17.57
C ASP A 108 -27.74 -0.92 16.35
N VAL A 109 -26.57 -1.58 16.12
CA VAL A 109 -25.59 -1.17 15.11
C VAL A 109 -25.57 -2.17 13.96
N VAL A 110 -25.66 -1.67 12.73
CA VAL A 110 -25.50 -2.47 11.51
C VAL A 110 -24.17 -2.13 10.84
N VAL A 111 -23.35 -3.13 10.57
CA VAL A 111 -22.04 -2.96 9.92
C VAL A 111 -22.05 -3.60 8.54
N VAL A 112 -21.78 -2.81 7.49
CA VAL A 112 -21.76 -3.30 6.12
C VAL A 112 -20.34 -3.66 5.71
N GLY A 113 -20.00 -4.95 5.74
CA GLY A 113 -18.71 -5.50 5.32
C GLY A 113 -17.95 -6.28 6.39
N THR A 114 -17.01 -7.11 5.91
CA THR A 114 -16.16 -8.01 6.72
C THR A 114 -14.69 -7.91 6.33
N GLY A 115 -14.27 -6.76 5.79
CA GLY A 115 -12.86 -6.51 5.46
C GLY A 115 -11.99 -6.22 6.68
N CYS A 116 -10.69 -5.93 6.45
CA CYS A 116 -9.72 -5.69 7.52
C CYS A 116 -10.18 -4.62 8.53
N SER A 117 -10.83 -3.54 8.06
CA SER A 117 -11.33 -2.49 8.95
C SER A 117 -12.43 -3.02 9.88
N ALA A 118 -13.43 -3.70 9.32
CA ALA A 118 -14.52 -4.28 10.11
C ALA A 118 -14.01 -5.29 11.15
N ALA A 119 -13.09 -6.16 10.77
CA ALA A 119 -12.49 -7.13 11.69
C ALA A 119 -11.82 -6.47 12.93
N GLN A 120 -11.30 -5.25 12.77
CA GLN A 120 -10.64 -4.54 13.86
C GLN A 120 -11.63 -3.86 14.82
N PHE A 121 -12.70 -3.25 14.33
CA PHE A 121 -13.58 -2.46 15.19
C PHE A 121 -14.85 -3.20 15.64
N VAL A 122 -15.38 -4.18 14.88
CA VAL A 122 -16.63 -4.88 15.26
C VAL A 122 -16.58 -5.47 16.67
N PRO A 123 -15.50 -6.20 17.09
CA PRO A 123 -15.41 -6.69 18.46
C PRO A 123 -15.34 -5.60 19.53
N GLN A 124 -14.99 -4.36 19.13
CA GLN A 124 -14.91 -3.22 20.05
C GLN A 124 -16.27 -2.56 20.27
N LEU A 125 -17.21 -2.72 19.32
CA LEU A 125 -18.53 -2.09 19.40
C LEU A 125 -19.28 -2.53 20.65
N THR A 126 -19.27 -3.82 20.97
CA THR A 126 -19.91 -4.34 22.19
C THR A 126 -19.02 -4.14 23.41
N LYS A 127 -17.72 -4.50 23.33
CA LYS A 127 -16.82 -4.53 24.49
C LYS A 127 -16.41 -3.16 25.00
N LYS A 128 -16.12 -2.22 24.10
CA LYS A 128 -15.62 -0.88 24.45
C LYS A 128 -16.68 0.19 24.37
N TYR A 129 -17.52 0.14 23.35
CA TYR A 129 -18.51 1.18 23.09
C TYR A 129 -19.90 0.82 23.65
N GLY A 130 -20.12 -0.40 24.15
CA GLY A 130 -21.34 -0.81 24.81
C GLY A 130 -22.56 -0.91 23.89
N ALA A 131 -22.37 -1.18 22.61
CA ALA A 131 -23.48 -1.40 21.68
C ALA A 131 -24.38 -2.55 22.18
N LYS A 132 -25.69 -2.36 22.09
CA LYS A 132 -26.69 -3.34 22.51
C LYS A 132 -26.69 -4.57 21.61
N SER A 133 -26.64 -4.33 20.29
CA SER A 133 -26.52 -5.39 19.29
C SER A 133 -25.67 -4.91 18.10
N VAL A 134 -24.98 -5.85 17.45
CA VAL A 134 -24.22 -5.60 16.22
C VAL A 134 -24.60 -6.64 15.19
N THR A 135 -25.21 -6.23 14.08
CA THR A 135 -25.45 -7.10 12.93
C THR A 135 -24.46 -6.78 11.83
N GLN A 136 -23.56 -7.73 11.56
CA GLN A 136 -22.53 -7.59 10.52
C GLN A 136 -22.96 -8.27 9.23
N LEU A 137 -22.98 -7.52 8.12
CA LEU A 137 -23.37 -7.98 6.80
C LEU A 137 -22.14 -8.41 6.00
N MET A 138 -22.10 -9.65 5.56
CA MET A 138 -21.00 -10.24 4.82
C MET A 138 -21.40 -10.58 3.38
N ARG A 139 -20.68 -10.02 2.41
CA ARG A 139 -20.87 -10.39 0.99
C ARG A 139 -20.18 -11.70 0.63
N SER A 140 -18.96 -11.91 1.15
CA SER A 140 -18.17 -13.13 0.98
C SER A 140 -17.13 -13.23 2.10
N PRO A 141 -16.84 -14.44 2.59
CA PRO A 141 -15.92 -14.63 3.70
C PRO A 141 -14.48 -14.24 3.32
N PRO A 142 -13.72 -13.63 4.24
CA PRO A 142 -12.28 -13.46 4.07
C PRO A 142 -11.50 -14.69 4.55
N TRP A 143 -10.31 -14.91 4.01
CA TRP A 143 -9.31 -15.77 4.65
C TRP A 143 -8.70 -15.06 5.85
N VAL A 144 -8.83 -15.67 7.04
CA VAL A 144 -8.34 -15.10 8.31
C VAL A 144 -7.15 -15.92 8.80
N VAL A 145 -6.05 -15.22 9.02
CA VAL A 145 -4.78 -15.78 9.52
C VAL A 145 -4.66 -15.44 11.01
N PRO A 146 -4.40 -16.41 11.88
CA PRO A 146 -4.16 -16.14 13.30
C PRO A 146 -2.97 -15.20 13.48
N ARG A 147 -3.06 -14.28 14.43
CA ARG A 147 -1.96 -13.39 14.76
C ARG A 147 -0.76 -14.21 15.24
N MET A 148 0.40 -13.93 14.69
CA MET A 148 1.65 -14.48 15.20
C MET A 148 1.95 -13.87 16.57
N VAL A 149 2.25 -14.73 17.54
CA VAL A 149 2.68 -14.31 18.87
C VAL A 149 4.17 -14.00 18.81
N ALA A 150 4.59 -12.88 19.38
CA ALA A 150 5.99 -12.48 19.45
C ALA A 150 6.82 -13.46 20.31
N LEU A 151 8.12 -13.50 20.09
CA LEU A 151 9.04 -14.31 20.87
C LEU A 151 8.95 -13.95 22.37
N GLY A 152 8.66 -14.94 23.22
CA GLY A 152 8.43 -14.73 24.66
C GLY A 152 7.04 -14.20 25.02
N GLY A 153 6.09 -14.21 24.05
CA GLY A 153 4.76 -13.63 24.21
C GLY A 153 4.75 -12.11 24.07
N ASP A 154 3.56 -11.53 23.90
CA ASP A 154 3.44 -10.08 23.71
C ASP A 154 3.99 -9.28 24.89
N GLN A 155 3.65 -9.66 26.12
CA GLN A 155 4.14 -8.98 27.34
C GLN A 155 5.66 -9.09 27.50
N GLY A 156 6.22 -10.27 27.21
CA GLY A 156 7.67 -10.47 27.22
C GLY A 156 8.36 -9.59 26.18
N TRP A 157 7.81 -9.55 24.96
CA TRP A 157 8.33 -8.75 23.88
C TRP A 157 8.29 -7.24 24.18
N GLU A 158 7.19 -6.73 24.69
CA GLU A 158 7.04 -5.33 25.09
C GLU A 158 8.06 -4.93 26.17
N LYS A 159 8.38 -5.83 27.09
CA LYS A 159 9.35 -5.60 28.16
C LYS A 159 10.80 -5.59 27.65
N TRP A 160 11.18 -6.53 26.79
CA TRP A 160 12.58 -6.74 26.42
C TRP A 160 13.00 -6.09 25.11
N SER A 161 12.10 -5.92 24.15
CA SER A 161 12.45 -5.40 22.84
C SER A 161 13.00 -3.96 22.84
N PRO A 162 12.53 -3.01 23.68
CA PRO A 162 13.12 -1.68 23.75
C PRO A 162 14.57 -1.72 24.24
N TRP A 163 14.85 -2.52 25.27
CA TRP A 163 16.22 -2.71 25.80
C TRP A 163 17.13 -3.31 24.73
N LEU A 164 16.71 -4.38 24.06
CA LEU A 164 17.49 -5.03 23.01
C LEU A 164 17.77 -4.07 21.83
N ASN A 165 16.77 -3.27 21.43
CA ASN A 165 16.95 -2.27 20.37
C ASN A 165 17.94 -1.16 20.73
N THR A 166 18.03 -0.81 22.03
CA THR A 166 18.91 0.26 22.50
C THR A 166 20.34 -0.23 22.70
N HIS A 167 20.54 -1.45 23.24
CA HIS A 167 21.83 -1.94 23.65
C HIS A 167 22.52 -2.86 22.65
N ILE A 168 21.79 -3.47 21.73
CA ILE A 168 22.38 -4.36 20.71
C ILE A 168 22.33 -3.67 19.34
N PRO A 169 23.47 -3.15 18.82
CA PRO A 169 23.53 -2.51 17.53
C PRO A 169 23.01 -3.44 16.43
N GLY A 170 22.07 -2.96 15.64
CA GLY A 170 21.51 -3.71 14.51
C GLY A 170 20.39 -4.71 14.85
N PHE A 171 20.05 -4.93 16.14
CA PHE A 171 19.01 -5.86 16.56
C PHE A 171 17.67 -5.58 15.85
N GLY A 172 17.19 -4.34 15.89
CA GLY A 172 15.93 -3.97 15.23
C GLY A 172 15.97 -4.20 13.71
N LYS A 173 17.11 -3.93 13.06
CA LYS A 173 17.29 -4.24 11.62
C LYS A 173 17.24 -5.75 11.35
N ALA A 174 17.90 -6.55 12.19
CA ALA A 174 17.90 -8.01 12.05
C ALA A 174 16.49 -8.59 12.18
N ILE A 175 15.72 -8.17 13.19
CA ILE A 175 14.32 -8.57 13.37
C ILE A 175 13.48 -8.14 12.16
N ARG A 176 13.63 -6.90 11.70
CA ARG A 176 12.91 -6.39 10.54
C ARG A 176 13.17 -7.22 9.28
N TYR A 177 14.43 -7.53 8.98
CA TYR A 177 14.77 -8.36 7.82
C TYR A 177 14.31 -9.81 7.97
N SER A 178 14.36 -10.37 9.20
CA SER A 178 13.81 -11.70 9.46
C SER A 178 12.31 -11.77 9.18
N ILE A 179 11.55 -10.78 9.62
CA ILE A 179 10.10 -10.66 9.31
C ILE A 179 9.89 -10.50 7.80
N ALA A 180 10.70 -9.70 7.11
CA ALA A 180 10.60 -9.54 5.67
C ALA A 180 10.88 -10.87 4.93
N CYS A 181 11.88 -11.63 5.32
CA CYS A 181 12.17 -12.96 4.75
C CYS A 181 11.04 -13.96 5.00
N MET A 182 10.44 -13.96 6.20
CA MET A 182 9.28 -14.80 6.49
C MET A 182 8.07 -14.41 5.62
N ALA A 183 7.84 -13.12 5.43
CA ALA A 183 6.78 -12.65 4.54
C ALA A 183 7.05 -13.04 3.07
N GLU A 184 8.31 -12.98 2.61
CA GLU A 184 8.69 -13.44 1.26
C GLU A 184 8.49 -14.94 1.06
N TYR A 185 8.63 -15.76 2.11
CA TYR A 185 8.32 -17.18 2.03
C TYR A 185 6.85 -17.43 1.65
N ASP A 186 5.94 -16.54 2.03
CA ASP A 186 4.52 -16.61 1.64
C ASP A 186 4.28 -16.36 0.14
N TRP A 187 5.30 -15.91 -0.61
CA TRP A 187 5.21 -15.77 -2.06
C TRP A 187 4.83 -17.08 -2.76
N ARG A 188 5.15 -18.24 -2.14
CA ARG A 188 4.77 -19.57 -2.64
C ARG A 188 3.25 -19.76 -2.83
N LEU A 189 2.43 -18.90 -2.24
CA LEU A 189 0.96 -18.98 -2.33
C LEU A 189 0.39 -18.23 -3.54
N PHE A 190 1.20 -17.44 -4.27
CA PHE A 190 0.68 -16.47 -5.24
C PHE A 190 0.81 -16.88 -6.72
N GLY A 191 1.51 -17.94 -7.02
CA GLY A 191 1.60 -18.49 -8.39
C GLY A 191 0.37 -19.30 -8.80
N SER A 192 0.31 -19.66 -10.09
CA SER A 192 -0.76 -20.51 -10.67
C SER A 192 -0.30 -21.93 -11.01
N GLU A 193 0.96 -22.27 -10.77
CA GLU A 193 1.51 -23.59 -11.03
C GLU A 193 1.06 -24.60 -9.97
N ASP A 194 1.06 -25.90 -10.28
CA ASP A 194 0.62 -26.99 -9.39
C ASP A 194 1.28 -26.97 -8.00
N TYR A 195 2.55 -26.59 -7.95
CA TYR A 195 3.26 -26.42 -6.67
C TYR A 195 2.58 -25.38 -5.78
N HIS A 196 2.25 -24.23 -6.34
CA HIS A 196 1.61 -23.13 -5.62
C HIS A 196 0.20 -23.50 -5.15
N GLU A 197 -0.54 -24.25 -5.97
CA GLU A 197 -1.86 -24.76 -5.61
C GLU A 197 -1.78 -25.74 -4.44
N LYS A 198 -0.83 -26.68 -4.47
CA LYS A 198 -0.58 -27.60 -3.35
C LYS A 198 -0.23 -26.87 -2.06
N GLU A 199 0.58 -25.83 -2.14
CA GLU A 199 0.93 -25.02 -0.96
C GLU A 199 -0.27 -24.22 -0.44
N ARG A 200 -1.10 -23.65 -1.33
CA ARG A 200 -2.36 -23.00 -0.95
C ARG A 200 -3.29 -23.97 -0.21
N ASN A 201 -3.54 -25.15 -0.78
CA ASN A 201 -4.43 -26.17 -0.20
C ASN A 201 -3.99 -26.55 1.22
N LYS A 202 -2.68 -26.69 1.48
CA LYS A 202 -2.17 -26.94 2.84
C LYS A 202 -2.52 -25.80 3.81
N VAL A 203 -2.32 -24.56 3.37
CA VAL A 203 -2.61 -23.38 4.20
C VAL A 203 -4.11 -23.22 4.41
N GLU A 204 -4.93 -23.45 3.40
CA GLU A 204 -6.40 -23.40 3.48
C GLU A 204 -6.95 -24.39 4.50
N VAL A 205 -6.46 -25.64 4.50
CA VAL A 205 -6.84 -26.64 5.51
C VAL A 205 -6.50 -26.16 6.93
N GLN A 206 -5.34 -25.53 7.12
CA GLN A 206 -4.93 -25.00 8.42
C GLN A 206 -5.81 -23.81 8.86
N LEU A 207 -6.12 -22.90 7.94
CA LEU A 207 -6.96 -21.74 8.23
C LEU A 207 -8.42 -22.12 8.49
N LEU A 208 -8.95 -23.10 7.77
CA LEU A 208 -10.29 -23.65 8.03
C LEU A 208 -10.36 -24.37 9.38
N ALA A 209 -9.32 -25.11 9.77
CA ALA A 209 -9.25 -25.73 11.08
C ALA A 209 -9.21 -24.67 12.19
N HIS A 210 -8.45 -23.58 12.01
CA HIS A 210 -8.43 -22.45 12.93
C HIS A 210 -9.81 -21.79 13.03
N MET A 211 -10.46 -21.49 11.91
CA MET A 211 -11.81 -20.95 11.87
C MET A 211 -12.78 -21.82 12.65
N LYS A 212 -12.87 -23.11 12.32
CA LYS A 212 -13.78 -24.06 12.98
C LYS A 212 -13.55 -24.22 14.48
N LYS A 213 -12.30 -24.05 14.95
CA LYS A 213 -11.94 -24.07 16.36
C LYS A 213 -12.37 -22.80 17.11
N THR A 214 -12.42 -21.65 16.42
CA THR A 214 -12.49 -20.33 17.04
C THR A 214 -13.89 -19.75 17.02
N VAL A 215 -14.68 -20.03 15.97
CA VAL A 215 -16.03 -19.46 15.79
C VAL A 215 -17.15 -20.44 16.08
N PRO A 216 -18.37 -19.96 16.43
CA PRO A 216 -19.55 -20.80 16.62
C PRO A 216 -19.88 -21.62 15.37
N LYS A 217 -20.33 -22.88 15.57
CA LYS A 217 -20.66 -23.81 14.50
C LYS A 217 -21.65 -23.25 13.46
N LYS A 218 -22.57 -22.38 13.90
CA LYS A 218 -23.58 -21.74 13.01
C LYS A 218 -22.97 -20.91 11.89
N TYR A 219 -21.72 -20.46 12.02
CA TYR A 219 -21.02 -19.64 11.03
C TYR A 219 -20.04 -20.43 10.16
N HIS A 220 -19.82 -21.74 10.40
CA HIS A 220 -18.80 -22.50 9.69
C HIS A 220 -19.04 -22.52 8.18
N GLU A 221 -20.29 -22.70 7.74
CA GLU A 221 -20.63 -22.70 6.32
C GLU A 221 -20.35 -21.37 5.66
N ILE A 222 -20.93 -20.29 6.21
CA ILE A 222 -20.83 -18.94 5.64
C ILE A 222 -19.41 -18.35 5.73
N LEU A 223 -18.54 -18.87 6.62
CA LEU A 223 -17.15 -18.44 6.76
C LEU A 223 -16.15 -19.33 6.02
N THR A 224 -16.61 -20.33 5.27
CA THR A 224 -15.76 -21.15 4.40
C THR A 224 -15.62 -20.50 3.03
N PRO A 225 -14.45 -19.93 2.66
CA PRO A 225 -14.27 -19.32 1.35
C PRO A 225 -14.32 -20.35 0.21
N ASP A 226 -14.86 -19.95 -0.94
CA ASP A 226 -14.92 -20.72 -2.19
C ASP A 226 -13.84 -20.32 -3.19
N TYR A 227 -12.83 -19.60 -2.75
CA TYR A 227 -11.74 -19.07 -3.56
C TYR A 227 -10.39 -19.29 -2.87
N GLY A 228 -9.31 -19.35 -3.67
CA GLY A 228 -7.95 -19.65 -3.20
C GLY A 228 -7.37 -18.58 -2.25
N VAL A 229 -6.67 -19.05 -1.22
CA VAL A 229 -5.96 -18.16 -0.28
C VAL A 229 -4.96 -17.28 -1.01
N GLY A 230 -4.93 -15.98 -0.69
CA GLY A 230 -4.10 -14.99 -1.37
C GLY A 230 -4.80 -14.27 -2.53
N CYS A 231 -5.91 -14.78 -3.07
CA CYS A 231 -6.69 -14.12 -4.12
C CYS A 231 -7.21 -12.74 -3.67
N LYS A 232 -7.68 -12.64 -2.42
CA LYS A 232 -7.95 -11.38 -1.71
C LYS A 232 -6.96 -11.18 -0.59
N ARG A 233 -6.86 -9.94 -0.07
CA ARG A 233 -6.04 -9.67 1.11
C ARG A 233 -6.53 -10.50 2.28
N ARG A 234 -5.61 -11.26 2.88
CA ARG A 234 -5.85 -12.03 4.11
C ARG A 234 -6.00 -11.06 5.29
N ILE A 235 -6.85 -11.42 6.23
CA ILE A 235 -7.01 -10.68 7.48
C ILE A 235 -6.11 -11.34 8.53
N PHE A 236 -5.18 -10.58 9.12
CA PHE A 236 -4.42 -11.01 10.28
C PHE A 236 -5.22 -10.59 11.53
N ASP A 237 -5.83 -11.55 12.19
CA ASP A 237 -6.79 -11.30 13.26
C ASP A 237 -6.44 -11.99 14.57
N ALA A 238 -6.74 -11.28 15.67
CA ALA A 238 -6.69 -11.82 17.02
C ALA A 238 -8.05 -11.74 17.74
N THR A 239 -9.00 -10.99 17.22
CA THR A 239 -10.17 -10.55 18.00
C THR A 239 -11.50 -10.76 17.30
N TRP A 240 -11.57 -10.73 15.97
CA TRP A 240 -12.81 -10.82 15.22
C TRP A 240 -13.47 -12.21 15.33
N PHE A 241 -12.72 -13.28 14.98
CA PHE A 241 -13.21 -14.65 15.13
C PHE A 241 -13.62 -14.99 16.57
N PRO A 242 -12.80 -14.69 17.61
CA PRO A 242 -13.25 -14.83 19.00
C PRO A 242 -14.47 -13.95 19.35
N GLY A 243 -14.55 -12.75 18.74
CA GLY A 243 -15.67 -11.82 18.95
C GLY A 243 -17.01 -12.35 18.46
N LEU A 244 -17.04 -13.22 17.44
CA LEU A 244 -18.26 -13.85 16.95
C LEU A 244 -18.90 -14.83 17.94
N ASN A 245 -18.25 -15.12 19.08
CA ASN A 245 -18.88 -15.85 20.19
C ASN A 245 -19.68 -14.93 21.14
N ASP A 246 -19.61 -13.60 20.95
CA ASP A 246 -20.44 -12.66 21.68
C ASP A 246 -21.88 -12.77 21.20
N SER A 247 -22.82 -13.01 22.14
CA SER A 247 -24.24 -13.13 21.82
C SER A 247 -24.86 -11.87 21.22
N ASN A 248 -24.21 -10.73 21.42
CA ASN A 248 -24.66 -9.43 20.91
C ASN A 248 -24.11 -9.14 19.49
N ILE A 249 -23.30 -10.05 18.92
CA ILE A 249 -22.78 -9.92 17.56
C ILE A 249 -23.37 -11.01 16.67
N GLU A 250 -24.08 -10.62 15.64
CA GLU A 250 -24.62 -11.52 14.63
C GLU A 250 -23.96 -11.27 13.28
N LEU A 251 -23.50 -12.35 12.60
CA LEU A 251 -22.96 -12.33 11.25
C LEU A 251 -23.96 -12.95 10.28
N THR A 252 -24.27 -12.24 9.18
CA THR A 252 -25.20 -12.74 8.17
C THR A 252 -24.72 -12.45 6.75
N THR A 253 -25.17 -13.27 5.80
CA THR A 253 -24.96 -13.10 4.36
C THR A 253 -26.21 -12.60 3.63
N LEU A 254 -27.25 -12.24 4.37
CA LEU A 254 -28.44 -11.63 3.78
C LEU A 254 -28.08 -10.27 3.15
N PRO A 255 -28.56 -9.99 1.93
CA PRO A 255 -28.32 -8.70 1.30
C PRO A 255 -29.14 -7.60 2.01
N LEU A 256 -28.54 -6.41 2.13
CA LEU A 256 -29.26 -5.20 2.53
C LEU A 256 -30.10 -4.72 1.34
N THR A 257 -31.41 -4.67 1.50
CA THR A 257 -32.36 -4.37 0.41
C THR A 257 -33.03 -3.01 0.57
N SER A 258 -33.28 -2.55 1.80
CA SER A 258 -33.83 -1.22 2.04
C SER A 258 -33.57 -0.73 3.46
N ILE A 259 -33.74 0.58 3.67
CA ILE A 259 -33.69 1.20 4.98
C ILE A 259 -35.02 1.92 5.24
N SER A 260 -35.45 1.89 6.49
CA SER A 260 -36.57 2.68 7.03
C SER A 260 -36.06 3.62 8.12
N GLU A 261 -36.95 4.37 8.74
CA GLU A 261 -36.60 5.40 9.74
C GLU A 261 -35.68 4.89 10.87
N LYS A 262 -35.92 3.67 11.37
CA LYS A 262 -35.19 3.07 12.51
C LYS A 262 -34.90 1.58 12.32
N SER A 263 -34.86 1.13 11.08
CA SER A 263 -34.64 -0.28 10.78
C SER A 263 -34.04 -0.48 9.41
N VAL A 264 -33.43 -1.65 9.20
CA VAL A 264 -32.97 -2.11 7.90
C VAL A 264 -33.68 -3.42 7.55
N THR A 265 -33.95 -3.60 6.25
CA THR A 265 -34.51 -4.84 5.71
C THR A 265 -33.41 -5.62 5.00
N LEU A 266 -33.30 -6.91 5.34
CA LEU A 266 -32.33 -7.85 4.82
C LEU A 266 -33.03 -8.99 4.10
N GLY A 267 -32.49 -9.43 2.96
CA GLY A 267 -33.07 -10.49 2.15
C GLY A 267 -34.19 -10.01 1.21
N PRO A 268 -34.90 -10.91 0.53
CA PRO A 268 -34.68 -12.36 0.49
C PRO A 268 -33.39 -12.75 -0.18
N GLY A 269 -33.04 -14.04 -0.07
CA GLY A 269 -31.81 -14.58 -0.64
C GLY A 269 -30.59 -14.41 0.26
N ARG A 270 -29.43 -14.62 -0.31
CA ARG A 270 -28.13 -14.47 0.37
C ARG A 270 -27.07 -14.06 -0.64
N THR A 271 -26.01 -13.43 -0.17
CA THR A 271 -24.87 -13.06 -1.01
C THR A 271 -23.81 -14.15 -1.06
N TYR A 272 -23.81 -15.09 -0.10
CA TYR A 272 -22.85 -16.18 0.02
C TYR A 272 -23.39 -17.30 0.94
N PRO A 273 -23.12 -18.61 0.75
CA PRO A 273 -22.55 -19.21 -0.50
C PRO A 273 -23.36 -18.91 -1.75
N ASP A 274 -22.81 -19.15 -2.96
CA ASP A 274 -23.48 -18.80 -4.22
C ASP A 274 -24.93 -19.26 -4.21
N PRO A 275 -25.92 -18.40 -4.48
CA PRO A 275 -27.33 -18.77 -4.52
C PRO A 275 -27.68 -19.90 -5.52
N LYS A 276 -26.80 -20.13 -6.51
CA LYS A 276 -26.95 -21.24 -7.49
C LYS A 276 -26.55 -22.59 -6.92
N ASP A 277 -25.85 -22.65 -5.78
CA ASP A 277 -25.56 -23.90 -5.11
C ASP A 277 -26.83 -24.47 -4.48
N THR A 278 -27.37 -25.52 -5.12
CA THR A 278 -28.68 -26.11 -4.81
C THR A 278 -28.76 -26.82 -3.46
N ASN A 279 -27.64 -27.01 -2.78
CA ASN A 279 -27.58 -27.71 -1.49
C ASN A 279 -27.85 -26.83 -0.26
N SER A 280 -28.01 -25.53 -0.43
CA SER A 280 -28.24 -24.62 0.69
C SER A 280 -29.53 -23.81 0.51
N SER A 281 -30.39 -23.87 1.51
CA SER A 281 -31.64 -23.09 1.54
C SER A 281 -31.35 -21.60 1.76
N ALA A 282 -31.47 -20.80 0.69
CA ALA A 282 -31.50 -19.36 0.85
C ALA A 282 -32.82 -18.93 1.52
N PRO A 283 -32.82 -17.98 2.47
CA PRO A 283 -34.04 -17.45 3.02
C PRO A 283 -34.96 -16.89 1.94
N THR A 284 -36.23 -17.28 1.97
CA THR A 284 -37.22 -16.86 0.98
C THR A 284 -38.00 -15.61 1.41
N HIS A 285 -37.81 -15.17 2.63
CA HIS A 285 -38.51 -14.01 3.23
C HIS A 285 -37.52 -12.93 3.63
N GLU A 286 -37.97 -11.71 3.67
CA GLU A 286 -37.25 -10.56 4.21
C GLU A 286 -37.25 -10.58 5.74
N VAL A 287 -36.17 -10.07 6.33
CA VAL A 287 -36.04 -9.89 7.79
C VAL A 287 -35.76 -8.41 8.05
N THR A 288 -36.65 -7.77 8.82
CA THR A 288 -36.42 -6.40 9.26
C THR A 288 -35.85 -6.41 10.68
N ILE A 289 -34.71 -5.72 10.85
CA ILE A 289 -34.03 -5.59 12.14
C ILE A 289 -33.92 -4.12 12.55
N PRO A 290 -33.92 -3.80 13.86
CA PRO A 290 -33.71 -2.43 14.31
C PRO A 290 -32.32 -1.94 13.94
N ALA A 291 -32.19 -0.64 13.68
CA ALA A 291 -30.93 0.01 13.43
C ALA A 291 -30.98 1.46 13.92
N ASP A 292 -30.10 1.81 14.84
CA ASP A 292 -29.84 3.19 15.27
C ASP A 292 -28.64 3.78 14.54
N VAL A 293 -27.66 2.93 14.20
CA VAL A 293 -26.42 3.35 13.54
C VAL A 293 -26.05 2.36 12.44
N ILE A 294 -25.66 2.88 11.27
CA ILE A 294 -25.15 2.09 10.15
C ILE A 294 -23.71 2.50 9.88
N ILE A 295 -22.78 1.56 10.02
CA ILE A 295 -21.35 1.79 9.75
C ILE A 295 -20.96 1.10 8.45
N LEU A 296 -20.55 1.89 7.46
CA LEU A 296 -20.05 1.38 6.20
C LEU A 296 -18.58 0.96 6.34
N ALA A 297 -18.31 -0.32 6.12
CA ALA A 297 -16.99 -0.90 6.02
C ALA A 297 -16.81 -1.59 4.64
N ASN A 298 -17.43 -0.99 3.61
CA ASN A 298 -17.50 -1.50 2.24
C ASN A 298 -16.26 -1.17 1.39
N GLY A 299 -15.26 -0.53 2.00
CA GLY A 299 -13.94 -0.26 1.42
C GLY A 299 -13.82 1.06 0.67
N PHE A 300 -12.83 1.14 -0.21
CA PHE A 300 -12.46 2.34 -0.94
C PHE A 300 -12.65 2.16 -2.44
N ASP A 301 -12.79 3.26 -3.16
CA ASP A 301 -12.68 3.26 -4.62
C ASP A 301 -11.19 3.35 -5.01
N VAL A 302 -10.62 2.20 -5.32
CA VAL A 302 -9.18 2.07 -5.61
C VAL A 302 -8.86 2.12 -7.11
N THR A 303 -9.86 2.30 -7.95
CA THR A 303 -9.67 2.42 -9.40
C THR A 303 -9.30 3.85 -9.80
N LYS A 304 -9.67 4.81 -8.96
CA LYS A 304 -9.44 6.25 -9.14
C LYS A 304 -8.17 6.71 -8.42
N TRP A 305 -7.01 6.21 -8.87
CA TRP A 305 -5.73 6.64 -8.35
C TRP A 305 -5.55 8.16 -8.46
N LEU A 306 -5.13 8.80 -7.36
CA LEU A 306 -4.85 10.23 -7.26
C LEU A 306 -6.06 11.17 -7.44
N HIS A 307 -7.28 10.63 -7.61
CA HIS A 307 -8.48 11.48 -7.54
C HIS A 307 -8.68 12.04 -6.13
N PRO A 308 -9.19 13.27 -6.01
CA PRO A 308 -9.67 14.20 -7.05
C PRO A 308 -8.60 15.14 -7.60
N LEU A 309 -7.33 14.91 -7.26
CA LEU A 309 -6.21 15.78 -7.62
C LEU A 309 -6.05 15.86 -9.15
N GLU A 310 -6.14 17.07 -9.71
CA GLU A 310 -5.86 17.32 -11.12
C GLU A 310 -4.35 17.52 -11.35
N ILE A 311 -3.74 16.63 -12.14
CA ILE A 311 -2.33 16.71 -12.48
C ILE A 311 -2.17 16.86 -13.98
N HIS A 312 -1.58 17.99 -14.41
CA HIS A 312 -1.34 18.34 -15.80
C HIS A 312 0.17 18.30 -16.09
N GLY A 313 0.59 17.37 -16.91
CA GLY A 313 1.96 17.22 -17.39
C GLY A 313 2.28 18.11 -18.58
N ARG A 314 3.24 17.67 -19.39
CA ARG A 314 3.64 18.34 -20.64
C ARG A 314 2.48 18.48 -21.61
N GLY A 315 2.44 19.63 -22.29
CA GLY A 315 1.36 19.95 -23.22
C GLY A 315 -0.02 20.02 -22.58
N GLY A 316 -0.11 20.15 -21.25
CA GLY A 316 -1.36 20.19 -20.51
C GLY A 316 -2.09 18.84 -20.42
N LYS A 317 -1.45 17.72 -20.74
CA LYS A 317 -2.07 16.38 -20.64
C LYS A 317 -2.49 16.09 -19.21
N LYS A 318 -3.74 15.70 -19.01
CA LYS A 318 -4.24 15.26 -17.71
C LYS A 318 -3.78 13.82 -17.43
N LEU A 319 -3.33 13.57 -16.20
CA LEU A 319 -2.86 12.25 -15.77
C LEU A 319 -3.96 11.19 -15.92
N HIS A 320 -5.19 11.52 -15.51
CA HIS A 320 -6.31 10.58 -15.58
C HIS A 320 -6.71 10.26 -17.03
N ASP A 321 -6.66 11.24 -17.95
CA ASP A 321 -6.92 10.98 -19.38
C ASP A 321 -5.89 9.99 -19.95
N VAL A 322 -4.61 10.11 -19.54
CA VAL A 322 -3.57 9.17 -19.94
C VAL A 322 -3.83 7.76 -19.39
N PHE A 323 -4.33 7.64 -18.15
CA PHE A 323 -4.71 6.36 -17.58
C PHE A 323 -5.87 5.71 -18.34
N ASP A 324 -6.89 6.49 -18.64
CA ASP A 324 -8.09 6.02 -19.36
C ASP A 324 -7.75 5.61 -20.81
N GLU A 325 -6.96 6.39 -21.52
CA GLU A 325 -6.46 6.07 -22.88
C GLU A 325 -5.67 4.76 -22.91
N ARG A 326 -4.96 4.41 -21.82
CA ARG A 326 -4.09 3.23 -21.72
C ARG A 326 -4.76 2.02 -21.06
N GLY A 327 -6.05 2.12 -20.74
CA GLY A 327 -6.86 1.03 -20.18
C GLY A 327 -6.86 0.93 -18.65
N GLY A 328 -6.23 1.86 -17.94
CA GLY A 328 -6.27 1.96 -16.49
C GLY A 328 -5.02 2.57 -15.88
N ALA A 329 -5.06 2.83 -14.57
CA ALA A 329 -3.96 3.43 -13.84
C ALA A 329 -2.69 2.57 -13.95
N GLN A 330 -1.61 3.21 -14.37
CA GLN A 330 -0.30 2.60 -14.61
C GLN A 330 0.82 3.62 -14.41
N MET A 331 1.98 3.16 -13.94
CA MET A 331 3.19 3.96 -13.78
C MET A 331 4.41 3.04 -13.77
N TYR A 332 5.55 3.49 -14.29
CA TYR A 332 6.81 2.76 -14.20
C TYR A 332 7.19 2.53 -12.74
N MET A 333 7.25 1.27 -12.32
CA MET A 333 7.48 0.85 -10.93
C MET A 333 6.55 1.57 -9.91
N GLY A 334 5.36 2.00 -10.36
CA GLY A 334 4.43 2.76 -9.53
C GLY A 334 4.96 4.14 -9.11
N THR A 335 6.00 4.66 -9.76
CA THR A 335 6.71 5.86 -9.31
C THR A 335 6.66 6.99 -10.33
N ALA A 336 6.77 6.71 -11.63
CA ALA A 336 6.87 7.74 -12.67
C ALA A 336 6.00 7.43 -13.89
N LEU A 337 5.57 8.48 -14.59
CA LEU A 337 4.77 8.40 -15.81
C LEU A 337 5.40 9.31 -16.88
N ASP A 338 5.44 8.87 -18.14
CA ASP A 338 5.93 9.69 -19.25
C ASP A 338 5.02 10.90 -19.50
N GLY A 339 5.62 12.02 -19.82
CA GLY A 339 4.93 13.30 -19.95
C GLY A 339 4.75 14.05 -18.62
N PHE A 340 5.25 13.49 -17.50
CA PHE A 340 5.16 14.11 -16.17
C PHE A 340 6.57 14.24 -15.54
N PRO A 341 7.38 15.18 -16.02
CA PRO A 341 8.77 15.32 -15.57
C PRO A 341 8.86 15.73 -14.10
N ASN A 342 9.88 15.23 -13.40
CA ASN A 342 10.13 15.49 -11.97
C ASN A 342 8.92 15.19 -11.05
N PHE A 343 7.97 14.38 -11.52
CA PHE A 343 6.83 13.90 -10.75
C PHE A 343 7.09 12.46 -10.31
N PHE A 344 6.96 12.23 -9.01
CA PHE A 344 7.15 10.91 -8.40
C PHE A 344 5.96 10.56 -7.53
N THR A 345 5.54 9.30 -7.56
CA THR A 345 4.55 8.77 -6.61
C THR A 345 5.20 7.74 -5.69
N ILE A 346 4.80 7.75 -4.44
CA ILE A 346 5.15 6.70 -3.48
C ILE A 346 3.92 5.85 -3.25
N PHE A 347 4.06 4.57 -3.42
CA PHE A 347 2.97 3.61 -3.37
C PHE A 347 1.90 3.88 -4.45
N GLY A 348 2.35 4.09 -5.68
CA GLY A 348 1.48 4.24 -6.87
C GLY A 348 1.01 2.90 -7.43
N PRO A 349 0.44 2.87 -8.64
CA PRO A 349 -0.09 1.67 -9.28
C PRO A 349 0.90 0.50 -9.33
N ASN A 350 0.39 -0.72 -9.11
CA ASN A 350 1.15 -1.98 -9.16
C ASN A 350 2.34 -2.07 -8.19
N THR A 351 2.21 -1.52 -6.98
CA THR A 351 3.25 -1.59 -5.93
C THR A 351 2.80 -2.28 -4.66
N ALA A 352 1.49 -2.49 -4.49
CA ALA A 352 0.98 -3.23 -3.34
C ALA A 352 1.43 -4.69 -3.39
N THR A 353 1.62 -5.27 -2.22
CA THR A 353 2.03 -6.67 -2.08
C THR A 353 0.92 -7.47 -1.38
N GLY A 354 0.68 -8.69 -1.86
CA GLY A 354 -0.29 -9.59 -1.23
C GLY A 354 0.28 -10.30 0.02
N HIS A 355 1.60 -10.35 0.18
CA HIS A 355 2.30 -11.17 1.16
C HIS A 355 3.23 -10.40 2.10
N SER A 356 3.71 -9.23 1.70
CA SER A 356 4.78 -8.51 2.40
C SER A 356 4.33 -7.11 2.89
N SER A 357 5.26 -6.33 3.41
CA SER A 357 5.01 -5.02 4.00
C SER A 357 4.89 -3.92 2.96
N VAL A 358 3.79 -3.18 2.98
CA VAL A 358 3.58 -1.95 2.21
C VAL A 358 4.60 -0.86 2.62
N ILE A 359 4.94 -0.78 3.92
CA ILE A 359 5.93 0.18 4.42
C ILE A 359 7.31 -0.10 3.81
N LEU A 360 7.72 -1.38 3.74
CA LEU A 360 8.98 -1.77 3.10
C LEU A 360 9.01 -1.40 1.61
N ALA A 361 7.90 -1.64 0.89
CA ALA A 361 7.77 -1.23 -0.50
C ALA A 361 7.90 0.30 -0.66
N SER A 362 7.20 1.07 0.17
CA SER A 362 7.26 2.53 0.17
C SER A 362 8.66 3.08 0.45
N GLU A 363 9.39 2.50 1.42
CA GLU A 363 10.77 2.90 1.72
C GLU A 363 11.71 2.61 0.53
N ASN A 364 11.55 1.47 -0.14
CA ASN A 364 12.32 1.17 -1.36
C ASN A 364 12.03 2.19 -2.46
N MET A 365 10.76 2.58 -2.65
CA MET A 365 10.36 3.60 -3.63
C MET A 365 10.92 4.99 -3.28
N VAL A 366 10.88 5.38 -2.00
CA VAL A 366 11.52 6.63 -1.53
C VAL A 366 13.01 6.62 -1.84
N ASN A 367 13.70 5.53 -1.50
CA ASN A 367 15.14 5.40 -1.78
C ASN A 367 15.45 5.45 -3.28
N MET A 368 14.60 4.87 -4.13
CA MET A 368 14.72 4.97 -5.59
C MET A 368 14.51 6.42 -6.05
N SER A 369 13.43 7.06 -5.62
CA SER A 369 13.10 8.44 -6.02
C SER A 369 14.19 9.43 -5.60
N LEU A 370 14.78 9.26 -4.41
CA LEU A 370 15.87 10.11 -3.94
C LEU A 370 17.13 10.05 -4.80
N GLN A 371 17.38 8.95 -5.53
CA GLN A 371 18.50 8.87 -6.48
C GLN A 371 18.32 9.82 -7.65
N PHE A 372 17.07 10.15 -8.01
CA PHE A 372 16.74 11.11 -9.07
C PHE A 372 16.53 12.53 -8.50
N ILE A 373 15.84 12.65 -7.36
CA ILE A 373 15.52 13.93 -6.72
C ILE A 373 16.78 14.63 -6.21
N GLY A 374 17.72 13.89 -5.62
CA GLY A 374 18.96 14.46 -5.07
C GLY A 374 19.74 15.31 -6.08
N PRO A 375 20.05 14.82 -7.29
CA PRO A 375 20.67 15.61 -8.35
C PRO A 375 19.88 16.86 -8.76
N ILE A 376 18.54 16.82 -8.76
CA ILE A 376 17.71 17.98 -9.08
C ILE A 376 17.86 19.06 -7.98
N ILE A 377 17.74 18.68 -6.71
CA ILE A 377 17.90 19.61 -5.58
C ILE A 377 19.31 20.21 -5.56
N ASN A 378 20.34 19.42 -5.87
CA ASN A 378 21.72 19.87 -5.92
C ASN A 378 22.04 20.77 -7.15
N GLY A 379 21.09 20.93 -8.08
CA GLY A 379 21.28 21.70 -9.31
C GLY A 379 22.23 21.03 -10.31
N ASP A 380 22.39 19.72 -10.26
CA ASP A 380 23.16 18.93 -11.23
C ASP A 380 22.28 18.48 -12.43
N VAL A 381 20.95 18.39 -12.20
CA VAL A 381 19.93 17.96 -13.16
C VAL A 381 18.76 18.95 -13.14
N ASP A 382 18.22 19.28 -14.31
CA ASP A 382 17.00 20.09 -14.44
C ASP A 382 15.76 19.21 -14.49
N ILE A 383 15.78 18.17 -15.35
CA ILE A 383 14.65 17.30 -15.62
C ILE A 383 15.05 15.82 -15.54
N VAL A 384 14.18 15.07 -14.90
CA VAL A 384 14.17 13.60 -14.94
C VAL A 384 12.77 13.17 -15.37
N GLU A 385 12.69 12.35 -16.39
CA GLU A 385 11.44 11.84 -16.94
C GLU A 385 11.61 10.40 -17.39
N ILE A 386 10.64 9.54 -17.13
CA ILE A 386 10.67 8.16 -17.64
C ILE A 386 10.34 8.17 -19.14
N LYS A 387 11.01 7.34 -19.91
CA LYS A 387 10.71 7.15 -21.33
C LYS A 387 9.38 6.42 -21.50
N LYS A 388 8.58 6.86 -22.46
CA LYS A 388 7.28 6.26 -22.77
C LYS A 388 7.38 4.76 -23.06
N GLU A 389 8.36 4.37 -23.86
CA GLU A 389 8.58 2.97 -24.23
C GLU A 389 8.89 2.11 -23.02
N ALA A 390 9.71 2.59 -22.10
CA ALA A 390 10.07 1.88 -20.86
C ALA A 390 8.88 1.73 -19.92
N GLU A 391 8.04 2.77 -19.78
CA GLU A 391 6.82 2.73 -18.98
C GLU A 391 5.79 1.75 -19.55
N LEU A 392 5.54 1.80 -20.88
CA LEU A 392 4.60 0.89 -21.54
C LEU A 392 5.08 -0.57 -21.52
N GLU A 393 6.37 -0.80 -21.69
CA GLU A 393 6.97 -2.14 -21.58
C GLU A 393 6.81 -2.70 -20.16
N TRP A 394 7.14 -1.90 -19.14
CA TRP A 394 6.93 -2.25 -17.74
C TRP A 394 5.48 -2.62 -17.44
N THR A 395 4.54 -1.82 -17.91
CA THR A 395 3.11 -2.03 -17.70
C THR A 395 2.62 -3.30 -18.39
N ARG A 396 2.99 -3.51 -19.65
CA ARG A 396 2.65 -4.73 -20.41
C ARG A 396 3.15 -5.98 -19.70
N ASP A 397 4.41 -5.99 -19.26
CA ASP A 397 5.03 -7.14 -18.60
C ASP A 397 4.41 -7.39 -17.22
N THR A 398 4.10 -6.34 -16.48
CA THR A 398 3.40 -6.40 -15.20
C THR A 398 2.00 -7.01 -15.36
N GLN A 399 1.19 -6.53 -16.30
CA GLN A 399 -0.15 -7.05 -16.56
C GLN A 399 -0.11 -8.51 -17.08
N ALA A 400 0.86 -8.85 -17.91
CA ALA A 400 1.05 -10.23 -18.38
C ALA A 400 1.43 -11.19 -17.24
N ALA A 401 2.29 -10.74 -16.32
CA ALA A 401 2.65 -11.51 -15.14
C ALA A 401 1.47 -11.69 -14.16
N LEU A 402 0.65 -10.65 -13.98
CA LEU A 402 -0.54 -10.69 -13.11
C LEU A 402 -1.56 -11.73 -13.57
N LYS A 403 -1.74 -11.94 -14.88
CA LYS A 403 -2.63 -12.96 -15.43
C LYS A 403 -2.28 -14.40 -14.96
N LYS A 404 -1.02 -14.62 -14.58
CA LYS A 404 -0.50 -15.90 -14.09
C LYS A 404 -0.42 -15.96 -12.55
N ARG A 405 -1.17 -15.13 -11.84
CA ARG A 405 -1.15 -15.09 -10.37
C ARG A 405 -2.52 -15.38 -9.80
N VAL A 406 -2.54 -15.82 -8.55
CA VAL A 406 -3.78 -16.18 -7.83
C VAL A 406 -4.83 -15.06 -7.83
N TRP A 407 -4.42 -13.81 -7.95
CA TRP A 407 -5.35 -12.66 -8.06
C TRP A 407 -6.26 -12.72 -9.29
N ASN A 408 -5.81 -13.37 -10.38
CA ASN A 408 -6.59 -13.61 -11.59
C ASN A 408 -7.11 -15.04 -11.70
N THR A 409 -6.42 -16.03 -11.13
CA THR A 409 -6.72 -17.45 -11.29
C THR A 409 -7.42 -18.07 -10.09
N GLY A 410 -7.45 -17.38 -8.94
CA GLY A 410 -7.92 -17.92 -7.67
C GLY A 410 -9.44 -17.89 -7.45
N GLY A 411 -10.24 -17.50 -8.45
CA GLY A 411 -11.71 -17.58 -8.42
C GLY A 411 -12.42 -16.46 -7.64
N CYS A 412 -11.70 -15.46 -7.12
CA CYS A 412 -12.33 -14.38 -6.36
C CYS A 412 -12.60 -13.13 -7.19
N ARG A 413 -13.62 -12.37 -6.79
CA ARG A 413 -13.78 -10.95 -7.17
C ARG A 413 -13.06 -10.09 -6.14
N SER A 414 -11.99 -9.43 -6.55
CA SER A 414 -11.16 -8.62 -5.68
C SER A 414 -11.22 -7.14 -6.09
N TRP A 415 -11.09 -6.24 -5.11
CA TRP A 415 -10.92 -4.80 -5.34
C TRP A 415 -9.58 -4.44 -6.02
N TYR A 416 -8.70 -5.42 -6.21
CA TYR A 416 -7.45 -5.25 -6.96
C TYR A 416 -7.65 -5.00 -8.46
N GLN A 417 -8.81 -5.38 -8.99
CA GLN A 417 -9.10 -5.36 -10.43
C GLN A 417 -10.34 -4.52 -10.72
N THR A 418 -10.33 -3.86 -11.87
CA THR A 418 -11.53 -3.28 -12.48
C THR A 418 -12.43 -4.40 -13.02
N GLU A 419 -13.68 -4.07 -13.38
CA GLU A 419 -14.59 -5.02 -14.04
C GLU A 419 -14.04 -5.51 -15.39
N ALA A 420 -13.26 -4.69 -16.08
CA ALA A 420 -12.55 -5.06 -17.31
C ALA A 420 -11.33 -5.97 -17.09
N GLY A 421 -11.00 -6.30 -15.83
CA GLY A 421 -9.88 -7.18 -15.50
C GLY A 421 -8.51 -6.48 -15.39
N TRP A 422 -8.46 -5.14 -15.49
CA TRP A 422 -7.24 -4.39 -15.26
C TRP A 422 -6.87 -4.39 -13.78
N ASN A 423 -5.65 -4.80 -13.46
CA ASN A 423 -5.17 -4.81 -12.09
C ASN A 423 -4.14 -3.69 -11.88
N SER A 424 -4.58 -2.59 -11.28
CA SER A 424 -3.73 -1.44 -10.97
C SER A 424 -3.11 -1.50 -9.58
N THR A 425 -3.33 -2.56 -8.80
CA THR A 425 -3.00 -2.53 -7.38
C THR A 425 -1.75 -3.31 -7.04
N VAL A 426 -1.67 -4.60 -7.40
CA VAL A 426 -0.64 -5.49 -6.90
C VAL A 426 0.57 -5.65 -7.82
N TYR A 427 1.74 -5.81 -7.19
CA TYR A 427 3.00 -6.14 -7.86
C TYR A 427 3.11 -7.66 -8.04
N PRO A 428 3.41 -8.18 -9.25
CA PRO A 428 3.34 -9.60 -9.56
C PRO A 428 4.58 -10.42 -9.20
N TYR A 429 5.53 -9.86 -8.46
CA TYR A 429 6.79 -10.53 -8.09
C TYR A 429 7.09 -10.35 -6.60
N THR A 430 8.26 -10.85 -6.14
CA THR A 430 8.72 -10.74 -4.75
C THR A 430 9.11 -9.30 -4.38
N GLN A 431 9.01 -8.94 -3.12
CA GLN A 431 9.46 -7.62 -2.64
C GLN A 431 10.99 -7.52 -2.58
N ILE A 432 11.70 -8.64 -2.46
CA ILE A 432 13.16 -8.65 -2.62
C ILE A 432 13.53 -8.18 -4.03
N TRP A 433 12.88 -8.71 -5.06
CA TRP A 433 13.14 -8.29 -6.44
C TRP A 433 12.76 -6.83 -6.69
N PHE A 434 11.64 -6.39 -6.14
CA PHE A 434 11.25 -4.98 -6.20
C PHE A 434 12.29 -4.06 -5.53
N GLY A 435 12.76 -4.44 -4.34
CA GLY A 435 13.79 -3.71 -3.60
C GLY A 435 15.12 -3.62 -4.37
N LEU A 436 15.55 -4.72 -5.01
CA LEU A 436 16.75 -4.71 -5.86
C LEU A 436 16.59 -3.76 -7.06
N ARG A 437 15.45 -3.75 -7.71
CA ARG A 437 15.17 -2.81 -8.81
C ARG A 437 15.13 -1.35 -8.33
N CYS A 438 14.62 -1.09 -7.14
CA CYS A 438 14.65 0.24 -6.54
C CYS A 438 16.08 0.67 -6.17
N MET A 439 16.91 -0.27 -5.70
CA MET A 439 18.31 0.00 -5.34
C MET A 439 19.19 0.25 -6.55
N PHE A 440 18.91 -0.46 -7.64
CA PHE A 440 19.67 -0.40 -8.91
C PHE A 440 18.73 -0.03 -10.07
N PRO A 441 18.32 1.24 -10.19
CA PRO A 441 17.44 1.67 -11.29
C PRO A 441 18.09 1.44 -12.66
N THR A 442 17.28 1.09 -13.65
CA THR A 442 17.72 1.00 -15.05
C THR A 442 17.81 2.41 -15.63
N TRP A 443 18.98 3.03 -15.52
CA TRP A 443 19.19 4.43 -15.92
C TRP A 443 18.90 4.71 -17.40
N SER A 444 19.00 3.71 -18.28
CA SER A 444 18.67 3.82 -19.70
C SER A 444 17.20 4.10 -19.97
N ASP A 445 16.33 3.78 -19.01
CA ASP A 445 14.89 3.96 -19.13
C ASP A 445 14.46 5.42 -18.90
N TRP A 446 15.38 6.27 -18.47
CA TRP A 446 15.11 7.64 -18.07
C TRP A 446 15.78 8.64 -19.01
N ASP A 447 15.06 9.70 -19.34
CA ASP A 447 15.57 10.91 -19.98
C ASP A 447 15.98 11.90 -18.88
N ILE A 448 17.28 12.23 -18.85
CA ILE A 448 17.87 13.08 -17.83
C ILE A 448 18.52 14.29 -18.49
N LYS A 449 17.97 15.47 -18.25
CA LYS A 449 18.52 16.75 -18.70
C LYS A 449 19.45 17.31 -17.64
N TYR A 450 20.76 17.22 -17.90
CA TYR A 450 21.78 17.72 -16.99
C TYR A 450 22.00 19.23 -17.16
N THR A 451 22.22 19.94 -16.06
CA THR A 451 22.75 21.30 -16.07
C THR A 451 24.20 21.32 -16.56
N ARG A 452 24.76 22.52 -16.85
CA ARG A 452 26.20 22.65 -17.14
C ARG A 452 27.06 22.09 -16.00
N LYS A 453 26.73 22.41 -14.76
CA LYS A 453 27.36 21.90 -13.53
C LYS A 453 27.32 20.37 -13.49
N GLY A 454 26.16 19.79 -13.75
CA GLY A 454 25.95 18.35 -13.74
C GLY A 454 26.73 17.62 -14.85
N LEU A 455 26.81 18.21 -16.06
CA LEU A 455 27.60 17.65 -17.15
C LEU A 455 29.10 17.60 -16.81
N VAL A 456 29.64 18.68 -16.24
CA VAL A 456 31.05 18.72 -15.79
C VAL A 456 31.29 17.63 -14.72
N LYS A 457 30.42 17.55 -13.72
CA LYS A 457 30.52 16.56 -12.64
C LYS A 457 30.43 15.13 -13.18
N LYS A 458 29.47 14.87 -14.08
CA LYS A 458 29.27 13.55 -14.72
C LYS A 458 30.54 13.14 -15.50
N THR A 459 31.09 14.05 -16.29
CA THR A 459 32.30 13.81 -17.09
C THR A 459 33.49 13.56 -16.17
N ALA A 460 33.72 14.40 -15.17
CA ALA A 460 34.81 14.23 -14.20
C ALA A 460 34.69 12.87 -13.46
N THR A 461 33.49 12.52 -12.99
CA THR A 461 33.25 11.23 -12.30
C THR A 461 33.51 10.05 -13.24
N LYS A 462 33.05 10.12 -14.50
CA LYS A 462 33.32 9.08 -15.51
C LYS A 462 34.83 8.92 -15.75
N THR A 463 35.54 10.02 -15.94
CA THR A 463 37.00 10.01 -16.14
C THR A 463 37.71 9.41 -14.92
N LEU A 464 37.39 9.84 -13.72
CA LEU A 464 37.98 9.31 -12.48
C LEU A 464 37.72 7.80 -12.31
N ARG A 465 36.51 7.33 -12.59
CA ARG A 465 36.18 5.88 -12.54
C ARG A 465 36.99 5.11 -13.58
N THR A 466 37.11 5.62 -14.80
CA THR A 466 37.93 4.99 -15.87
C THR A 466 39.38 4.91 -15.45
N LEU A 467 39.96 6.01 -14.92
CA LEU A 467 41.34 6.04 -14.42
C LEU A 467 41.54 5.06 -13.25
N ALA A 468 40.60 4.97 -12.32
CA ALA A 468 40.64 4.01 -11.21
C ALA A 468 40.64 2.57 -11.72
N ILE A 469 39.76 2.23 -12.69
CA ILE A 469 39.74 0.90 -13.32
C ILE A 469 41.08 0.60 -14.01
N ILE A 470 41.60 1.53 -14.79
CA ILE A 470 42.90 1.36 -15.44
C ILE A 470 44.01 1.16 -14.40
N ALA A 471 44.06 1.98 -13.35
CA ALA A 471 45.03 1.85 -12.25
C ALA A 471 44.94 0.49 -11.58
N THR A 472 43.72 -0.01 -11.35
CA THR A 472 43.48 -1.35 -10.76
C THR A 472 43.99 -2.46 -11.67
N ILE A 473 43.69 -2.38 -12.98
CA ILE A 473 44.15 -3.35 -13.98
C ILE A 473 45.69 -3.33 -14.05
N VAL A 474 46.31 -2.13 -14.15
CA VAL A 474 47.77 -1.98 -14.15
C VAL A 474 48.37 -2.53 -12.87
N GLY A 475 47.75 -2.28 -11.72
CA GLY A 475 48.17 -2.84 -10.43
C GLY A 475 48.13 -4.37 -10.43
N ILE A 476 47.02 -4.98 -10.91
CA ILE A 476 46.91 -6.44 -11.04
C ILE A 476 47.96 -7.02 -12.00
N VAL A 477 48.19 -6.38 -13.15
CA VAL A 477 49.20 -6.83 -14.13
C VAL A 477 50.62 -6.74 -13.54
N ARG A 478 50.97 -5.65 -12.85
CA ARG A 478 52.27 -5.49 -12.15
C ARG A 478 52.44 -6.54 -11.05
N LEU A 479 51.41 -6.77 -10.27
CA LEU A 479 51.36 -7.82 -9.25
C LEU A 479 51.62 -9.20 -9.86
N ARG A 480 50.91 -9.57 -10.93
CA ARG A 480 51.13 -10.83 -11.65
C ARG A 480 52.56 -10.97 -12.19
N ARG A 481 53.12 -9.90 -12.75
CA ARG A 481 54.52 -9.92 -13.25
C ARG A 481 55.53 -10.12 -12.11
N ASN A 482 55.33 -9.48 -10.96
CA ASN A 482 56.22 -9.57 -9.82
C ASN A 482 56.04 -10.88 -9.03
N THR A 483 54.98 -11.60 -9.22
CA THR A 483 54.59 -12.80 -8.43
C THR A 483 54.50 -14.06 -9.30
N ALA A 484 55.03 -14.04 -10.50
CA ALA A 484 54.96 -15.17 -11.46
C ALA A 484 55.42 -16.53 -10.91
N ASN A 485 56.15 -16.54 -9.74
CA ASN A 485 56.60 -17.72 -9.03
C ASN A 485 56.11 -17.84 -7.58
N ARG A 486 55.09 -17.04 -7.14
CA ARG A 486 54.58 -17.08 -5.76
C ARG A 486 53.13 -17.51 -5.71
N SER A 487 52.75 -18.31 -4.71
CA SER A 487 51.34 -18.71 -4.48
C SER A 487 50.48 -17.48 -4.07
N LEU A 488 49.25 -17.44 -4.52
CA LEU A 488 48.27 -16.39 -4.16
C LEU A 488 48.12 -16.17 -2.65
N ARG A 489 48.31 -17.23 -1.85
CA ARG A 489 48.23 -17.20 -0.40
C ARG A 489 49.38 -16.38 0.21
N ASN A 490 50.60 -16.58 -0.25
CA ASN A 490 51.77 -15.84 0.20
C ASN A 490 51.73 -14.35 -0.14
N ILE A 491 51.08 -14.02 -1.29
CA ILE A 491 50.87 -12.66 -1.72
C ILE A 491 49.84 -11.95 -0.82
N LEU A 492 48.71 -12.59 -0.53
CA LEU A 492 47.69 -12.07 0.39
C LEU A 492 48.23 -11.84 1.82
N GLU A 493 49.01 -12.79 2.36
CA GLU A 493 49.64 -12.68 3.67
C GLU A 493 50.63 -11.52 3.76
N GLU A 494 51.45 -11.29 2.69
CA GLU A 494 52.40 -10.20 2.66
C GLU A 494 51.71 -8.82 2.58
N TYR A 495 50.66 -8.70 1.76
CA TYR A 495 49.89 -7.44 1.65
C TYR A 495 49.05 -7.16 2.88
N THR A 496 48.52 -8.18 3.55
CA THR A 496 47.82 -8.01 4.82
C THR A 496 48.78 -7.53 5.90
N ARG A 497 49.99 -8.08 5.97
CA ARG A 497 51.04 -7.60 6.89
C ARG A 497 51.48 -6.15 6.61
N LEU A 498 51.69 -5.78 5.33
CA LEU A 498 52.02 -4.41 4.93
C LEU A 498 50.90 -3.41 5.26
N ALA A 499 49.64 -3.80 5.04
CA ALA A 499 48.46 -2.97 5.40
C ALA A 499 48.36 -2.76 6.92
N LEU A 500 48.58 -3.80 7.70
CA LEU A 500 48.58 -3.73 9.18
C LEU A 500 49.73 -2.87 9.68
N LEU A 501 50.96 -3.00 9.09
CA LEU A 501 52.12 -2.18 9.43
C LEU A 501 51.92 -0.70 9.09
N LYS A 502 51.35 -0.39 7.95
CA LYS A 502 51.00 1.00 7.61
C LYS A 502 49.88 1.57 8.45
N GLY A 503 48.89 0.73 8.82
CA GLY A 503 47.82 1.10 9.75
C GLY A 503 48.35 1.43 11.14
N SER A 504 49.31 0.64 11.68
CA SER A 504 49.93 0.91 12.98
C SER A 504 50.79 2.19 12.96
N ILE A 505 51.54 2.43 11.91
CA ILE A 505 52.34 3.67 11.76
C ILE A 505 51.43 4.90 11.67
N LEU A 506 50.30 4.81 11.00
CA LEU A 506 49.31 5.89 10.93
C LEU A 506 48.61 6.15 12.28
N LEU A 507 48.38 5.12 13.05
CA LEU A 507 47.82 5.23 14.39
C LEU A 507 48.84 5.80 15.40
N GLU A 508 50.11 5.41 15.34
CA GLU A 508 51.19 6.03 16.11
C GLU A 508 51.41 7.50 15.76
N ALA A 509 51.38 7.85 14.45
CA ALA A 509 51.49 9.24 14.03
C ALA A 509 50.28 10.10 14.42
N ALA A 510 49.09 9.51 14.57
CA ALA A 510 47.88 10.18 15.06
C ALA A 510 47.87 10.29 16.60
N GLY A 511 48.46 9.32 17.32
CA GLY A 511 48.56 9.33 18.78
C GLY A 511 49.65 10.24 19.35
N SER A 512 50.60 10.71 18.51
CA SER A 512 51.67 11.63 18.95
C SER A 512 51.30 13.10 18.81
N LYS A 513 50.04 13.44 18.52
CA LYS A 513 49.52 14.82 18.39
C LYS A 513 48.40 15.15 19.39
N VAL A 514 48.38 14.50 20.54
CA VAL A 514 47.55 14.88 21.70
C VAL A 514 48.45 15.26 22.87
#